data_bab5b333b73015befb66c9e43b7b5aa2
#
_entry.id   bab5b333b73015befb66c9e43b7b5aa2
#
_cell.length_a   1.000
_cell.length_b   1.000
_cell.length_c   1.000
_cell.angle_alpha   90.00
_cell.angle_beta   90.00
_cell.angle_gamma   90.00
#
_symmetry.space_group_name_H-M   'P 1'
#
loop_
_entity.id
_entity.type
_entity.pdbx_description
1 polymer ?
#
loop_
_entity_poly.entity_id
_entity_poly.type
_entity_poly.pdbx_seq_one_letter_code
_entity_poly.pdbx_strand_id
1 'polypeptide(L)'
;MNFESFRRINEERGARWHGGDLASWSVSDWAVAMGGECGEALNAVKKLRRVEDEIPNISDPDRQLSTREEAIAKIGEEIADTVIYADLFCTRLGLRLEDVVRKKFNETSVKYTLPERL
;
A
#
# COMPACT_ATOMS: atom_id res chain seq x y z
N MET A 1 16.82 -5.08 2.12
CA MET A 1 15.87 -4.19 2.84
C MET A 1 15.27 -4.97 4.00
N ASN A 2 15.16 -4.36 5.16
CA ASN A 2 14.39 -4.84 6.30
C ASN A 2 13.46 -3.72 6.79
N PHE A 3 12.55 -4.02 7.70
CA PHE A 3 11.58 -3.03 8.20
C PHE A 3 12.23 -1.81 8.86
N GLU A 4 13.31 -1.99 9.60
CA GLU A 4 14.00 -0.88 10.27
C GLU A 4 14.62 0.10 9.26
N SER A 5 15.38 -0.42 8.28
CA SER A 5 15.97 0.42 7.23
C SER A 5 14.89 1.06 6.34
N PHE A 6 13.83 0.33 6.03
CA PHE A 6 12.70 0.86 5.27
C PHE A 6 12.05 2.02 6.02
N ARG A 7 11.67 1.85 7.28
CA ARG A 7 11.05 2.89 8.10
C ARG A 7 11.91 4.15 8.17
N ARG A 8 13.20 4.01 8.49
CA ARG A 8 14.11 5.16 8.61
C ARG A 8 14.18 5.97 7.31
N ILE A 9 14.39 5.29 6.19
CA ILE A 9 14.53 5.95 4.89
C ILE A 9 13.18 6.54 4.44
N ASN A 10 12.07 5.86 4.69
CA ASN A 10 10.74 6.31 4.35
C ASN A 10 10.33 7.55 5.15
N GLU A 11 10.61 7.58 6.45
CA GLU A 11 10.41 8.74 7.31
C GLU A 11 11.23 9.95 6.85
N GLU A 12 12.52 9.77 6.57
CA GLU A 12 13.39 10.83 6.05
C GLU A 12 12.87 11.39 4.72
N ARG A 13 12.47 10.52 3.79
CA ARG A 13 11.90 10.92 2.51
C ARG A 13 10.55 11.62 2.67
N GLY A 14 9.68 11.07 3.48
CA GLY A 14 8.35 11.63 3.77
C GLY A 14 8.47 13.01 4.41
N ALA A 15 9.36 13.18 5.38
CA ALA A 15 9.60 14.47 6.02
C ALA A 15 10.09 15.52 5.01
N ARG A 16 11.03 15.17 4.12
CA ARG A 16 11.50 16.09 3.06
C ARG A 16 10.37 16.52 2.13
N TRP A 17 9.49 15.61 1.79
CA TRP A 17 8.34 15.88 0.92
C TRP A 17 7.30 16.79 1.57
N HIS A 18 7.18 16.71 2.91
CA HIS A 18 6.21 17.45 3.72
C HIS A 18 6.82 18.63 4.49
N GLY A 19 7.87 19.26 3.97
CA GLY A 19 8.44 20.48 4.55
C GLY A 19 9.29 20.25 5.79
N GLY A 20 9.80 19.04 5.99
CA GLY A 20 10.72 18.68 7.07
C GLY A 20 10.08 17.95 8.24
N ASP A 21 8.75 17.82 8.28
CA ASP A 21 8.02 17.18 9.40
C ASP A 21 6.78 16.43 8.92
N LEU A 22 6.65 15.14 9.31
CA LEU A 22 5.43 14.37 9.08
C LEU A 22 4.22 14.93 9.85
N ALA A 23 4.43 15.69 10.90
CA ALA A 23 3.37 16.34 11.67
C ALA A 23 2.71 17.52 10.94
N SER A 24 3.25 17.96 9.79
CA SER A 24 2.60 18.95 8.92
C SER A 24 1.25 18.44 8.38
N TRP A 25 1.08 17.15 8.30
CA TRP A 25 -0.20 16.49 8.02
C TRP A 25 -0.86 15.98 9.30
N SER A 26 -2.18 16.11 9.38
CA SER A 26 -2.97 15.51 10.45
C SER A 26 -2.97 13.98 10.37
N VAL A 27 -3.37 13.33 11.44
CA VAL A 27 -3.59 11.88 11.46
C VAL A 27 -4.61 11.47 10.39
N SER A 28 -5.67 12.29 10.21
CA SER A 28 -6.69 12.04 9.19
C SER A 28 -6.14 12.14 7.77
N ASP A 29 -5.23 13.08 7.49
CA ASP A 29 -4.60 13.22 6.17
C ASP A 29 -3.78 11.98 5.82
N TRP A 30 -3.01 11.45 6.77
CA TRP A 30 -2.26 10.20 6.57
C TRP A 30 -3.16 8.99 6.36
N ALA A 31 -4.28 8.90 7.09
CA ALA A 31 -5.26 7.84 6.92
C ALA A 31 -5.92 7.91 5.54
N VAL A 32 -6.29 9.11 5.08
CA VAL A 32 -6.87 9.32 3.75
C VAL A 32 -5.88 8.98 2.64
N ALA A 33 -4.60 9.36 2.79
CA ALA A 33 -3.56 9.01 1.82
C ALA A 33 -3.40 7.49 1.69
N MET A 34 -3.26 6.78 2.80
CA MET A 34 -3.19 5.31 2.80
C MET A 34 -4.45 4.67 2.17
N GLY A 35 -5.63 5.16 2.52
CA GLY A 35 -6.89 4.70 1.94
C GLY A 35 -7.01 4.97 0.44
N GLY A 36 -6.46 6.10 -0.03
CA GLY A 36 -6.36 6.44 -1.44
C GLY A 36 -5.56 5.41 -2.23
N GLU A 37 -4.38 5.03 -1.74
CA GLU A 37 -3.54 4.01 -2.38
C GLU A 37 -4.21 2.64 -2.39
N CYS A 38 -4.91 2.26 -1.32
CA CYS A 38 -5.75 1.06 -1.32
C CYS A 38 -6.82 1.12 -2.43
N GLY A 39 -7.46 2.27 -2.61
CA GLY A 39 -8.44 2.50 -3.67
C GLY A 39 -7.83 2.39 -5.07
N GLU A 40 -6.62 2.89 -5.26
CA GLU A 40 -5.88 2.77 -6.52
C GLU A 40 -5.50 1.32 -6.82
N ALA A 41 -5.08 0.55 -5.82
CA ALA A 41 -4.85 -0.88 -5.96
C ALA A 41 -6.12 -1.62 -6.40
N LEU A 42 -7.27 -1.33 -5.81
CA LEU A 42 -8.56 -1.91 -6.21
C LEU A 42 -8.93 -1.51 -7.64
N ASN A 43 -8.68 -0.27 -8.04
CA ASN A 43 -8.91 0.19 -9.41
C ASN A 43 -7.98 -0.51 -10.42
N ALA A 44 -6.72 -0.77 -10.04
CA ALA A 44 -5.79 -1.52 -10.86
C ALA A 44 -6.25 -2.99 -11.04
N VAL A 45 -6.78 -3.62 -10.00
CA VAL A 45 -7.40 -4.96 -10.08
C VAL A 45 -8.60 -4.98 -11.03
N LYS A 46 -9.44 -3.95 -10.99
CA LYS A 46 -10.56 -3.81 -11.94
C LYS A 46 -10.07 -3.71 -13.40
N LYS A 47 -8.94 -3.05 -13.63
CA LYS A 47 -8.33 -3.00 -14.97
C LYS A 47 -7.77 -4.35 -15.40
N LEU A 48 -7.12 -5.10 -14.51
CA LEU A 48 -6.69 -6.48 -14.77
C LEU A 48 -7.88 -7.35 -15.17
N ARG A 49 -8.99 -7.26 -14.45
CA ARG A 49 -10.21 -8.01 -14.77
C ARG A 49 -10.70 -7.73 -16.19
N ARG A 50 -10.66 -6.47 -16.63
CA ARG A 50 -11.02 -6.10 -18.00
C ARG A 50 -10.10 -6.72 -19.04
N VAL A 51 -8.80 -6.80 -18.75
CA VAL A 51 -7.82 -7.46 -19.62
C VAL A 51 -8.10 -8.95 -19.70
N GLU A 52 -8.34 -9.63 -18.57
CA GLU A 52 -8.62 -11.07 -18.51
C GLU A 52 -9.95 -11.44 -19.19
N ASP A 53 -10.96 -10.60 -19.07
CA ASP A 53 -12.28 -10.80 -19.70
C ASP A 53 -12.37 -10.21 -21.12
N GLU A 54 -11.27 -9.67 -21.67
CA GLU A 54 -11.20 -9.03 -23.00
C GLU A 54 -12.26 -7.95 -23.22
N ILE A 55 -12.60 -7.19 -22.15
CA ILE A 55 -13.64 -6.16 -22.19
C ILE A 55 -13.07 -4.88 -22.83
N PRO A 56 -13.58 -4.44 -23.99
CA PRO A 56 -13.11 -3.21 -24.64
C PRO A 56 -13.45 -1.97 -23.80
N ASN A 57 -12.64 -0.92 -23.96
CA ASN A 57 -12.95 0.36 -23.36
C ASN A 57 -14.07 1.05 -24.15
N ILE A 58 -15.25 1.19 -23.55
CA ILE A 58 -16.42 1.81 -24.20
C ILE A 58 -16.16 3.28 -24.54
N SER A 59 -15.38 3.98 -23.72
CA SER A 59 -15.07 5.40 -23.92
C SER A 59 -14.00 5.64 -25.01
N ASP A 60 -13.20 4.66 -25.29
CA ASP A 60 -12.10 4.69 -26.27
C ASP A 60 -11.89 3.28 -26.83
N PRO A 61 -12.73 2.86 -27.81
CA PRO A 61 -12.68 1.51 -28.39
C PRO A 61 -11.36 1.19 -29.10
N ASP A 62 -10.63 2.21 -29.57
CA ASP A 62 -9.35 2.05 -30.27
C ASP A 62 -8.16 1.98 -29.31
N ARG A 63 -8.40 2.23 -28.03
CA ARG A 63 -7.35 2.13 -27.01
C ARG A 63 -6.98 0.68 -26.79
N GLN A 64 -5.72 0.38 -27.08
CA GLN A 64 -5.14 -0.92 -26.81
C GLN A 64 -5.21 -1.24 -25.31
N LEU A 65 -5.74 -2.40 -24.97
CA LEU A 65 -5.69 -2.92 -23.60
C LEU A 65 -4.24 -3.18 -23.19
N SER A 66 -3.92 -2.89 -21.93
CA SER A 66 -2.64 -3.30 -21.33
C SER A 66 -2.51 -4.83 -21.40
N THR A 67 -1.27 -5.31 -21.42
CA THR A 67 -1.04 -6.74 -21.23
C THR A 67 -1.39 -7.15 -19.80
N ARG A 68 -1.60 -8.45 -19.58
CA ARG A 68 -1.83 -8.98 -18.24
C ARG A 68 -0.65 -8.69 -17.30
N GLU A 69 0.57 -8.85 -17.82
CA GLU A 69 1.83 -8.56 -17.10
C GLU A 69 1.92 -7.09 -16.67
N GLU A 70 1.60 -6.16 -17.57
CA GLU A 70 1.57 -4.71 -17.26
C GLU A 70 0.51 -4.39 -16.20
N ALA A 71 -0.68 -5.01 -16.30
CA ALA A 71 -1.73 -4.82 -15.30
C ALA A 71 -1.33 -5.35 -13.92
N ILE A 72 -0.66 -6.51 -13.85
CA ILE A 72 -0.12 -7.07 -12.60
C ILE A 72 0.98 -6.19 -12.03
N ALA A 73 1.91 -5.70 -12.86
CA ALA A 73 2.96 -4.79 -12.42
C ALA A 73 2.36 -3.51 -11.80
N LYS A 74 1.32 -2.95 -12.42
CA LYS A 74 0.63 -1.78 -11.87
C LYS A 74 -0.03 -2.06 -10.52
N ILE A 75 -0.65 -3.22 -10.33
CA ILE A 75 -1.18 -3.64 -9.02
C ILE A 75 -0.04 -3.69 -7.99
N GLY A 76 1.13 -4.21 -8.36
CA GLY A 76 2.29 -4.28 -7.48
C GLY A 76 2.78 -2.90 -7.03
N GLU A 77 2.78 -1.90 -7.93
CA GLU A 77 3.09 -0.51 -7.60
C GLU A 77 2.13 0.05 -6.55
N GLU A 78 0.82 -0.09 -6.74
CA GLU A 78 -0.20 0.43 -5.81
C GLU A 78 -0.19 -0.29 -4.45
N ILE A 79 0.15 -1.58 -4.42
CA ILE A 79 0.38 -2.31 -3.16
C ILE A 79 1.61 -1.74 -2.44
N ALA A 80 2.69 -1.45 -3.17
CA ALA A 80 3.89 -0.85 -2.59
C ALA A 80 3.59 0.53 -1.99
N ASP A 81 2.85 1.38 -2.69
CA ASP A 81 2.45 2.69 -2.20
C ASP A 81 1.55 2.58 -0.96
N THR A 82 0.63 1.62 -0.93
CA THR A 82 -0.16 1.31 0.28
C THR A 82 0.73 1.00 1.48
N VAL A 83 1.77 0.17 1.32
CA VAL A 83 2.71 -0.18 2.39
C VAL A 83 3.55 1.02 2.82
N ILE A 84 4.00 1.83 1.86
CA ILE A 84 4.75 3.06 2.12
C ILE A 84 3.94 4.04 2.99
N TYR A 85 2.69 4.29 2.62
CA TYR A 85 1.82 5.17 3.40
C TYR A 85 1.36 4.55 4.73
N ALA A 86 1.18 3.24 4.81
CA ALA A 86 0.91 2.56 6.08
C ALA A 86 2.05 2.74 7.09
N ASP A 87 3.30 2.67 6.64
CA ASP A 87 4.48 2.90 7.49
C ASP A 87 4.57 4.37 7.96
N LEU A 88 4.36 5.34 7.07
CA LEU A 88 4.33 6.76 7.42
C LEU A 88 3.18 7.08 8.39
N PHE A 89 2.02 6.49 8.19
CA PHE A 89 0.88 6.64 9.10
C PHE A 89 1.16 6.03 10.48
N CYS A 90 1.75 4.83 10.55
CA CYS A 90 2.24 4.26 11.81
C CYS A 90 3.23 5.20 12.50
N THR A 91 4.24 5.70 11.78
CA THR A 91 5.23 6.63 12.30
C THR A 91 4.57 7.90 12.85
N ARG A 92 3.59 8.46 12.14
CA ARG A 92 2.82 9.63 12.60
C ARG A 92 2.05 9.38 13.91
N LEU A 93 1.65 8.14 14.15
CA LEU A 93 0.98 7.70 15.39
C LEU A 93 1.96 7.28 16.50
N GLY A 94 3.28 7.35 16.27
CA GLY A 94 4.27 6.85 17.21
C GLY A 94 4.36 5.32 17.27
N LEU A 95 3.86 4.64 16.23
CA LEU A 95 3.88 3.19 16.09
C LEU A 95 5.00 2.74 15.12
N ARG A 96 5.41 1.51 15.24
CA ARG A 96 6.28 0.84 14.27
C ARG A 96 5.46 -0.19 13.50
N LEU A 97 5.43 -0.08 12.17
CA LEU A 97 4.67 -1.01 11.31
C LEU A 97 5.08 -2.47 11.57
N GLU A 98 6.38 -2.74 11.70
CA GLU A 98 6.91 -4.07 12.02
C GLU A 98 6.27 -4.68 13.28
N ASP A 99 6.21 -3.90 14.36
CA ASP A 99 5.69 -4.38 15.65
C ASP A 99 4.17 -4.63 15.56
N VAL A 100 3.46 -3.73 14.88
CA VAL A 100 2.01 -3.88 14.65
C VAL A 100 1.70 -5.12 13.83
N VAL A 101 2.45 -5.34 12.75
CA VAL A 101 2.31 -6.52 11.88
C VAL A 101 2.63 -7.80 12.66
N ARG A 102 3.77 -7.85 13.34
CA ARG A 102 4.19 -9.02 14.13
C ARG A 102 3.15 -9.37 15.19
N LYS A 103 2.72 -8.38 15.96
CA LYS A 103 1.70 -8.58 16.99
C LYS A 103 0.42 -9.16 16.42
N LYS A 104 -0.12 -8.52 15.39
CA LYS A 104 -1.38 -8.93 14.77
C LYS A 104 -1.30 -10.31 14.11
N PHE A 105 -0.20 -10.59 13.43
CA PHE A 105 0.06 -11.90 12.82
C PHE A 105 0.02 -13.00 13.88
N ASN A 106 0.79 -12.82 14.97
CA ASN A 106 0.88 -13.81 16.04
C ASN A 106 -0.45 -14.01 16.79
N GLU A 107 -1.18 -12.94 17.07
CA GLU A 107 -2.52 -13.01 17.67
C GLU A 107 -3.50 -13.81 16.78
N THR A 108 -3.44 -13.60 15.48
CA THR A 108 -4.27 -14.32 14.51
C THR A 108 -3.90 -15.80 14.45
N SER A 109 -2.62 -16.12 14.43
CA SER A 109 -2.15 -17.51 14.47
C SER A 109 -2.58 -18.23 15.74
N VAL A 110 -2.50 -17.58 16.90
CA VAL A 110 -3.01 -18.15 18.17
C VAL A 110 -4.51 -18.40 18.08
N LYS A 111 -5.28 -17.42 17.61
CA LYS A 111 -6.75 -17.52 17.51
C LYS A 111 -7.19 -18.73 16.69
N TYR A 112 -6.47 -19.06 15.62
CA TYR A 112 -6.80 -20.16 14.72
C TYR A 112 -5.95 -21.42 14.94
N THR A 113 -5.21 -21.49 16.03
CA THR A 113 -4.37 -22.63 16.42
C THR A 113 -3.34 -23.01 15.34
N LEU A 114 -2.79 -21.99 14.65
CA LEU A 114 -1.74 -22.15 13.67
C LEU A 114 -0.35 -22.08 14.33
N PRO A 115 0.66 -22.84 13.86
CA PRO A 115 1.99 -22.85 14.47
C PRO A 115 2.87 -21.65 14.08
N GLU A 116 2.57 -20.96 12.99
CA GLU A 116 3.41 -19.90 12.42
C GLU A 116 3.49 -18.69 13.37
N ARG A 117 4.71 -18.15 13.53
CA ARG A 117 5.02 -16.93 14.28
C ARG A 117 6.05 -16.08 13.55
N LEU A 118 5.98 -14.75 13.73
CA LEU A 118 6.96 -13.77 13.27
C LEU A 118 7.88 -13.32 14.39
#